data_b3f04100aaa04a6193ce11eed487be42
#
_entry.id   b3f04100aaa04a6193ce11eed487be42
#
_cell.length_a   1.000
_cell.length_b   1.000
_cell.length_c   1.000
_cell.angle_alpha   90.00
_cell.angle_beta   90.00
_cell.angle_gamma   90.00
#
_symmetry.space_group_name_H-M   'P 1'
#
loop_
_entity.id
_entity.type
_entity.pdbx_description
1 polymer ?
#
loop_
_entity_poly.entity_id
_entity_poly.type
_entity_poly.pdbx_seq_one_letter_code
_entity_poly.pdbx_strand_id
1 'polypeptide(L)'
;MQQIHPSQVAEWARTQAQRPVLLDVREGWEIQTACARHADLDFIHMPMQTVPARLHELDRQRPIACLCHHGGRSMQVAHFLAGHGYEVVNVAGGIHAWSAQVDPTVPVY
;
A
#
# COMPACT_ATOMS: atom_id res chain seq x y z
N MET A 1 -7.33 10.77 7.54
CA MET A 1 -6.53 9.61 7.08
C MET A 1 -5.07 9.98 7.04
N GLN A 2 -4.23 9.20 7.70
CA GLN A 2 -2.79 9.45 7.70
C GLN A 2 -2.18 9.08 6.34
N GLN A 3 -1.37 9.97 5.82
CA GLN A 3 -0.56 9.72 4.65
C GLN A 3 0.93 9.74 5.03
N ILE A 4 1.70 8.86 4.41
CA ILE A 4 3.16 8.85 4.57
C ILE A 4 3.81 8.86 3.20
N HIS A 5 4.95 9.52 3.08
CA HIS A 5 5.74 9.49 1.86
C HIS A 5 6.44 8.13 1.71
N PRO A 6 6.71 7.67 0.48
CA PRO A 6 7.47 6.43 0.29
C PRO A 6 8.77 6.38 1.09
N SER A 7 9.48 7.49 1.19
CA SER A 7 10.72 7.57 1.97
C SER A 7 10.54 7.35 3.47
N GLN A 8 9.31 7.43 3.98
CA GLN A 8 8.99 7.22 5.39
C GLN A 8 8.50 5.81 5.71
N VAL A 9 8.25 4.98 4.68
CA VAL A 9 7.67 3.65 4.86
C VAL A 9 8.57 2.74 5.70
N ALA A 10 9.86 2.77 5.47
CA ALA A 10 10.80 1.92 6.20
C ALA A 10 10.77 2.21 7.71
N GLU A 11 10.82 3.49 8.09
CA GLU A 11 10.77 3.88 9.50
C GLU A 11 9.41 3.55 10.12
N TRP A 12 8.33 3.86 9.40
CA TRP A 12 6.98 3.52 9.86
C TRP A 12 6.84 2.03 10.12
N ALA A 13 7.32 1.18 9.20
CA ALA A 13 7.24 -0.27 9.34
C ALA A 13 7.95 -0.75 10.59
N ARG A 14 9.11 -0.19 10.90
CA ARG A 14 9.90 -0.59 12.08
C ARG A 14 9.25 -0.23 13.41
N THR A 15 8.32 0.73 13.43
CA THR A 15 7.62 1.13 14.64
C THR A 15 6.39 0.27 14.93
N GLN A 16 5.99 -0.62 14.03
CA GLN A 16 4.79 -1.42 14.18
C GLN A 16 5.06 -2.69 15.00
N ALA A 17 4.11 -3.06 15.88
CA ALA A 17 4.22 -4.28 16.67
C ALA A 17 4.13 -5.55 15.82
N GLN A 18 3.32 -5.52 14.76
CA GLN A 18 3.15 -6.61 13.81
C GLN A 18 3.74 -6.22 12.47
N ARG A 19 4.26 -7.20 11.72
CA ARG A 19 4.81 -6.96 10.39
C ARG A 19 3.72 -6.39 9.48
N PRO A 20 3.91 -5.19 8.91
CA PRO A 20 2.88 -4.56 8.10
C PRO A 20 2.78 -5.16 6.70
N VAL A 21 1.66 -4.86 6.06
CA VAL A 21 1.34 -5.24 4.69
C VAL A 21 1.47 -4.02 3.79
N LEU A 22 2.12 -4.20 2.64
CA LEU A 22 2.04 -3.25 1.53
C LEU A 22 0.92 -3.75 0.60
N LEU A 23 -0.23 -3.10 0.67
CA LEU A 23 -1.42 -3.49 -0.09
C LEU A 23 -1.49 -2.67 -1.38
N ASP A 24 -1.20 -3.33 -2.48
CA ASP A 24 -1.27 -2.71 -3.80
C ASP A 24 -2.66 -2.95 -4.39
N VAL A 25 -3.40 -1.87 -4.63
CA VAL A 25 -4.79 -1.93 -5.07
C VAL A 25 -4.96 -1.63 -6.55
N ARG A 26 -3.85 -1.62 -7.30
CA ARG A 26 -3.86 -1.39 -8.75
C ARG A 26 -4.34 -2.62 -9.50
N GLU A 27 -4.53 -2.45 -10.80
CA GLU A 27 -4.90 -3.56 -11.69
C GLU A 27 -3.70 -4.46 -11.98
N GLY A 28 -3.99 -5.70 -12.41
CA GLY A 28 -2.92 -6.68 -12.68
C GLY A 28 -1.92 -6.24 -13.73
N TRP A 29 -2.38 -5.55 -14.80
CA TRP A 29 -1.47 -5.07 -15.84
C TRP A 29 -0.50 -4.00 -15.29
N GLU A 30 -0.92 -3.21 -14.29
CA GLU A 30 -0.06 -2.22 -13.66
C GLU A 30 1.05 -2.89 -12.85
N ILE A 31 0.73 -3.98 -12.14
CA ILE A 31 1.73 -4.76 -11.39
C ILE A 31 2.81 -5.31 -12.33
N GLN A 32 2.40 -5.77 -13.50
CA GLN A 32 3.35 -6.29 -14.49
C GLN A 32 4.22 -5.19 -15.10
N THR A 33 3.70 -3.98 -15.18
CA THR A 33 4.42 -2.82 -15.70
C THR A 33 5.45 -2.30 -14.70
N ALA A 34 5.05 -2.19 -13.43
CA ALA A 34 5.91 -1.70 -12.36
C ALA A 34 5.40 -2.26 -11.02
N CYS A 35 6.29 -2.74 -10.18
CA CYS A 35 5.94 -3.30 -8.89
C CYS A 35 6.91 -2.80 -7.82
N ALA A 36 6.36 -2.34 -6.69
CA ALA A 36 7.14 -1.93 -5.54
C ALA A 36 7.17 -3.04 -4.50
N ARG A 37 8.33 -3.30 -3.93
CA ARG A 37 8.54 -4.27 -2.86
C ARG A 37 9.38 -3.63 -1.78
N HIS A 38 9.21 -4.09 -0.55
CA HIS A 38 10.01 -3.60 0.57
C HIS A 38 10.31 -4.76 1.52
N ALA A 39 11.56 -4.82 2.01
CA ALA A 39 12.01 -5.92 2.86
C ALA A 39 11.23 -6.02 4.18
N ASP A 40 10.72 -4.90 4.69
CA ASP A 40 10.04 -4.84 5.99
C ASP A 40 8.51 -5.01 5.90
N LEU A 41 7.95 -5.17 4.71
CA LEU A 41 6.52 -5.36 4.50
C LEU A 41 6.26 -6.58 3.64
N ASP A 42 5.14 -7.26 3.90
CA ASP A 42 4.65 -8.30 3.01
C ASP A 42 3.79 -7.67 1.93
N PHE A 43 4.09 -8.01 0.68
CA PHE A 43 3.34 -7.50 -0.47
C PHE A 43 2.07 -8.33 -0.69
N ILE A 44 0.93 -7.64 -0.79
CA ILE A 44 -0.34 -8.25 -1.19
C ILE A 44 -0.92 -7.42 -2.32
N HIS A 45 -1.25 -8.09 -3.43
CA HIS A 45 -1.98 -7.47 -4.53
C HIS A 45 -3.48 -7.78 -4.39
N MET A 46 -4.28 -6.75 -4.28
CA MET A 46 -5.73 -6.87 -4.17
C MET A 46 -6.37 -5.70 -4.92
N PRO A 47 -6.76 -5.89 -6.19
CA PRO A 47 -7.35 -4.80 -6.97
C PRO A 47 -8.48 -4.12 -6.20
N MET A 48 -8.54 -2.80 -6.28
CA MET A 48 -9.42 -1.94 -5.49
C MET A 48 -10.85 -2.46 -5.40
N GLN A 49 -11.43 -2.87 -6.54
CA GLN A 49 -12.84 -3.28 -6.58
C GLN A 49 -13.09 -4.64 -5.94
N THR A 50 -12.04 -5.43 -5.72
CA THR A 50 -12.16 -6.75 -5.08
C THR A 50 -12.02 -6.68 -3.56
N VAL A 51 -11.58 -5.56 -3.01
CA VAL A 51 -11.30 -5.43 -1.57
C VAL A 51 -12.51 -5.75 -0.70
N PRO A 52 -13.71 -5.23 -0.97
CA PRO A 52 -14.87 -5.54 -0.11
C PRO A 52 -15.16 -7.04 -0.02
N ALA A 53 -15.09 -7.76 -1.14
CA ALA A 53 -15.37 -9.19 -1.17
C ALA A 53 -14.24 -10.03 -0.56
N ARG A 54 -13.02 -9.50 -0.55
CA ARG A 54 -11.82 -10.20 -0.07
C ARG A 54 -11.33 -9.70 1.28
N LEU A 55 -12.14 -8.92 1.99
CA LEU A 55 -11.76 -8.31 3.25
C LEU A 55 -11.28 -9.35 4.27
N HIS A 56 -11.89 -10.53 4.28
CA HIS A 56 -11.55 -11.64 5.18
C HIS A 56 -10.13 -12.18 4.98
N GLU A 57 -9.48 -11.87 3.86
CA GLU A 57 -8.09 -12.28 3.60
C GLU A 57 -7.07 -11.38 4.29
N LEU A 58 -7.51 -10.24 4.84
CA LEU A 58 -6.63 -9.29 5.50
C LEU A 58 -6.70 -9.45 7.02
N ASP A 59 -5.54 -9.60 7.64
CA ASP A 59 -5.42 -9.74 9.10
C ASP A 59 -5.54 -8.36 9.76
N ARG A 60 -6.55 -8.19 10.61
CA ARG A 60 -6.78 -6.93 11.34
C ARG A 60 -5.68 -6.58 12.32
N GLN A 61 -4.87 -7.54 12.73
CA GLN A 61 -3.76 -7.30 13.63
C GLN A 61 -2.55 -6.67 12.93
N ARG A 62 -2.54 -6.72 11.61
CA ARG A 62 -1.41 -6.23 10.82
C ARG A 62 -1.72 -4.86 10.24
N PRO A 63 -0.87 -3.85 10.49
CA PRO A 63 -1.02 -2.54 9.85
C PRO A 63 -0.86 -2.64 8.33
N ILE A 64 -1.53 -1.75 7.62
CA ILE A 64 -1.56 -1.75 6.15
C ILE A 64 -1.09 -0.40 5.63
N ALA A 65 -0.16 -0.44 4.67
CA ALA A 65 0.17 0.70 3.83
C ALA A 65 -0.47 0.48 2.47
N CYS A 66 -1.43 1.32 2.10
CA CYS A 66 -2.12 1.23 0.81
C CYS A 66 -1.35 1.95 -0.28
N LEU A 67 -1.22 1.30 -1.44
CA LEU A 67 -0.45 1.80 -2.58
C LEU A 67 -1.28 1.71 -3.85
N CYS A 68 -1.24 2.77 -4.66
CA CYS A 68 -1.73 2.75 -6.04
C CYS A 68 -0.77 3.52 -6.95
N HIS A 69 -1.23 4.01 -8.12
CA HIS A 69 -0.34 4.73 -9.04
C HIS A 69 0.09 6.08 -8.48
N HIS A 70 -0.87 6.93 -8.10
CA HIS A 70 -0.59 8.30 -7.63
C HIS A 70 -1.17 8.61 -6.23
N GLY A 71 -1.86 7.68 -5.60
CA GLY A 71 -2.38 7.83 -4.24
C GLY A 71 -3.89 7.99 -4.10
N GLY A 72 -4.64 8.18 -5.20
CA GLY A 72 -6.09 8.42 -5.13
C GLY A 72 -6.92 7.17 -4.87
N ARG A 73 -6.71 6.12 -5.64
CA ARG A 73 -7.41 4.84 -5.45
C ARG A 73 -7.10 4.24 -4.08
N SER A 74 -5.84 4.26 -3.70
CA SER A 74 -5.41 3.72 -2.40
C SER A 74 -5.98 4.51 -1.23
N MET A 75 -6.18 5.82 -1.38
CA MET A 75 -6.82 6.64 -0.35
C MET A 75 -8.26 6.18 -0.11
N GLN A 76 -9.02 5.87 -1.18
CA GLN A 76 -10.38 5.37 -1.05
C GLN A 76 -10.41 4.02 -0.34
N VAL A 77 -9.49 3.11 -0.69
CA VAL A 77 -9.37 1.82 -0.03
C VAL A 77 -8.96 1.98 1.44
N ALA A 78 -8.04 2.89 1.73
CA ALA A 78 -7.60 3.15 3.09
C ALA A 78 -8.76 3.64 3.96
N HIS A 79 -9.61 4.54 3.46
CA HIS A 79 -10.81 4.98 4.17
C HIS A 79 -11.77 3.82 4.43
N PHE A 80 -11.99 2.97 3.44
CA PHE A 80 -12.85 1.79 3.58
C PHE A 80 -12.31 0.85 4.68
N LEU A 81 -11.03 0.55 4.64
CA LEU A 81 -10.39 -0.34 5.62
C LEU A 81 -10.42 0.26 7.03
N ALA A 82 -10.15 1.55 7.16
CA ALA A 82 -10.21 2.23 8.45
C ALA A 82 -11.61 2.13 9.06
N GLY A 83 -12.65 2.27 8.24
CA GLY A 83 -14.04 2.11 8.67
C GLY A 83 -14.38 0.69 9.13
N HIS A 84 -13.57 -0.30 8.75
CA HIS A 84 -13.74 -1.71 9.12
C HIS A 84 -12.77 -2.16 10.22
N GLY A 85 -12.11 -1.23 10.89
CA GLY A 85 -11.29 -1.53 12.07
C GLY A 85 -9.83 -1.88 11.79
N TYR A 86 -9.34 -1.60 10.58
CA TYR A 86 -7.94 -1.80 10.24
C TYR A 86 -7.11 -0.55 10.56
N GLU A 87 -5.87 -0.75 11.01
CA GLU A 87 -4.87 0.31 11.03
C GLU A 87 -4.28 0.47 9.65
N VAL A 88 -4.42 1.65 9.07
CA VAL A 88 -4.03 1.87 7.68
C VAL A 88 -3.44 3.25 7.49
N VAL A 89 -2.41 3.32 6.64
CA VAL A 89 -1.86 4.57 6.12
C VAL A 89 -1.92 4.53 4.60
N ASN A 90 -2.00 5.68 3.97
CA ASN A 90 -1.91 5.78 2.51
C ASN A 90 -0.50 6.24 2.11
N VAL A 91 0.07 5.58 1.10
CA VAL A 91 1.37 5.98 0.56
C VAL A 91 1.16 7.16 -0.39
N ALA A 92 1.55 8.34 0.06
CA ALA A 92 1.36 9.59 -0.68
C ALA A 92 2.12 9.55 -2.01
N GLY A 93 1.44 9.92 -3.09
CA GLY A 93 2.04 9.93 -4.42
C GLY A 93 2.17 8.55 -5.08
N GLY A 94 1.84 7.47 -4.36
CA GLY A 94 1.79 6.13 -4.90
C GLY A 94 3.13 5.60 -5.41
N ILE A 95 3.06 4.64 -6.34
CA ILE A 95 4.26 4.03 -6.91
C ILE A 95 5.07 5.02 -7.74
N HIS A 96 4.42 6.05 -8.28
CA HIS A 96 5.12 7.13 -8.98
C HIS A 96 6.13 7.81 -8.05
N ALA A 97 5.70 8.20 -6.85
CA ALA A 97 6.60 8.80 -5.86
C ALA A 97 7.59 7.75 -5.29
N TRP A 98 7.19 6.49 -5.19
CA TRP A 98 8.06 5.40 -4.75
C TRP A 98 9.29 5.28 -5.65
N SER A 99 9.07 5.31 -6.96
CA SER A 99 10.17 5.27 -7.94
C SER A 99 11.16 6.42 -7.72
N ALA A 100 10.65 7.61 -7.42
CA ALA A 100 11.50 8.79 -7.20
C ALA A 100 12.23 8.78 -5.86
N GLN A 101 11.60 8.24 -4.81
CA GLN A 101 12.08 8.41 -3.43
C GLN A 101 12.75 7.17 -2.85
N VAL A 102 12.37 5.97 -3.30
CA VAL A 102 12.82 4.72 -2.67
C VAL A 102 13.64 3.88 -3.63
N ASP A 103 13.09 3.59 -4.82
CA ASP A 103 13.71 2.65 -5.75
C ASP A 103 13.60 3.14 -7.18
N PRO A 104 14.65 3.79 -7.70
CA PRO A 104 14.63 4.31 -9.07
C PRO A 104 14.60 3.24 -10.16
N THR A 105 14.78 1.96 -9.79
CA THR A 105 14.65 0.85 -10.75
C THR A 105 13.18 0.49 -11.01
N VAL A 106 12.25 0.97 -10.18
CA VAL A 106 10.82 0.79 -10.43
C VAL A 106 10.42 1.70 -11.60
N PRO A 107 9.90 1.14 -12.71
CA PRO A 107 9.55 1.96 -13.86
C PRO A 107 8.47 2.99 -13.57
N VAL A 108 8.56 4.12 -14.23
CA VAL A 108 7.52 5.16 -14.25
C VAL A 108 6.59 4.87 -15.43
N TYR A 109 5.27 4.96 -15.20
CA TYR A 109 4.30 4.68 -16.26
C TYR A 109 3.09 5.61 -16.22
#